data_a84cc8b237b6399e51a50a47094e87d8
#
_entry.id   a84cc8b237b6399e51a50a47094e87d8
#
_cell.length_a   1.000
_cell.length_b   1.000
_cell.length_c   1.000
_cell.angle_alpha   90.00
_cell.angle_beta   90.00
_cell.angle_gamma   90.00
#
_symmetry.space_group_name_H-M   'P 1'
#
loop_
_entity.id
_entity.type
_entity.pdbx_description
1 polymer ?
#
loop_
_entity_poly.entity_id
_entity_poly.type
_entity_poly.pdbx_seq_one_letter_code
_entity_poly.pdbx_strand_id
1 'polypeptide(L)'
;MKKVAIKTYGKILTLLFSLFGIGTGCEIIRCEYGVPSAEFIIKGKVTERETQKPIKNIAIIRKSHTATYFGNDTVRTDFRGDFEMKFTEFPGTDHWIFAEDLDGTGNGGLYATDSIKVDWSQMKKVKKGEGNWYDGVFLKSDVNFILTPDNQFGPMYGVMSAEYKEIDQKNKE
;
A
#
# COMPACT_ATOMS: atom_id res chain seq x y z
N MET A 1 15.32 -74.75 -13.69
CA MET A 1 15.92 -74.12 -12.51
C MET A 1 16.19 -72.64 -12.71
N LYS A 2 16.70 -72.12 -13.82
CA LYS A 2 16.99 -70.70 -14.04
C LYS A 2 15.77 -69.74 -13.92
N LYS A 3 14.58 -70.15 -14.38
CA LYS A 3 13.36 -69.28 -14.33
C LYS A 3 12.84 -69.03 -12.91
N VAL A 4 13.02 -69.96 -11.96
CA VAL A 4 12.60 -69.83 -10.56
C VAL A 4 13.54 -68.87 -9.82
N ALA A 5 14.83 -68.98 -10.05
CA ALA A 5 15.83 -68.09 -9.46
C ALA A 5 15.62 -66.60 -9.80
N ILE A 6 15.27 -66.30 -11.07
CA ILE A 6 14.99 -64.93 -11.53
C ILE A 6 13.73 -64.34 -10.86
N LYS A 7 12.66 -65.14 -10.71
CA LYS A 7 11.45 -64.71 -10.03
C LYS A 7 11.66 -64.44 -8.55
N THR A 8 12.49 -65.25 -7.89
CA THR A 8 12.84 -65.07 -6.48
C THR A 8 13.73 -63.84 -6.26
N TYR A 9 14.68 -63.62 -7.15
CA TYR A 9 15.55 -62.45 -7.13
C TYR A 9 14.75 -61.14 -7.31
N GLY A 10 13.79 -61.11 -8.24
CA GLY A 10 12.90 -59.95 -8.42
C GLY A 10 12.08 -59.61 -7.18
N LYS A 11 11.54 -60.62 -6.48
CA LYS A 11 10.79 -60.40 -5.22
C LYS A 11 11.68 -59.84 -4.09
N ILE A 12 12.90 -60.36 -3.96
CA ILE A 12 13.86 -59.86 -2.96
C ILE A 12 14.26 -58.42 -3.27
N LEU A 13 14.48 -58.06 -4.53
CA LEU A 13 14.84 -56.72 -4.97
C LEU A 13 13.70 -55.75 -4.71
N THR A 14 12.44 -56.13 -4.99
CA THR A 14 11.25 -55.29 -4.70
C THR A 14 11.09 -55.09 -3.19
N LEU A 15 11.34 -56.10 -2.39
CA LEU A 15 11.26 -56.01 -0.94
C LEU A 15 12.36 -55.07 -0.37
N LEU A 16 13.56 -55.13 -0.91
CA LEU A 16 14.65 -54.23 -0.57
C LEU A 16 14.33 -52.77 -0.93
N PHE A 17 13.79 -52.53 -2.12
CA PHE A 17 13.40 -51.16 -2.52
C PHE A 17 12.24 -50.60 -1.64
N SER A 18 11.31 -51.45 -1.22
CA SER A 18 10.25 -51.02 -0.27
C SER A 18 10.81 -50.71 1.13
N LEU A 19 11.84 -51.42 1.57
CA LEU A 19 12.48 -51.19 2.86
C LEU A 19 13.32 -49.88 2.86
N PHE A 20 13.89 -49.51 1.74
CA PHE A 20 14.65 -48.25 1.60
C PHE A 20 13.74 -47.04 1.33
N GLY A 21 12.41 -47.18 1.41
CA GLY A 21 11.49 -46.06 1.34
C GLY A 21 11.44 -45.35 0.00
N ILE A 22 11.95 -45.94 -1.09
CA ILE A 22 11.92 -45.33 -2.43
C ILE A 22 10.49 -45.34 -3.02
N GLY A 23 9.52 -45.87 -2.28
CA GLY A 23 8.13 -45.92 -2.70
C GLY A 23 7.20 -44.95 -1.95
N THR A 24 7.68 -44.26 -0.98
CA THR A 24 6.84 -43.35 -0.19
C THR A 24 7.13 -41.91 -0.55
N GLY A 25 6.30 -41.39 -1.45
CA GLY A 25 5.92 -39.99 -1.37
C GLY A 25 7.09 -39.06 -1.67
N CYS A 26 7.18 -38.66 -2.90
CA CYS A 26 7.23 -37.22 -3.07
C CYS A 26 6.05 -36.65 -2.29
N GLU A 27 6.19 -36.42 -0.97
CA GLU A 27 5.60 -35.21 -0.44
C GLU A 27 6.11 -34.14 -1.40
N ILE A 28 5.22 -33.76 -2.28
CA ILE A 28 5.42 -32.59 -3.13
C ILE A 28 5.73 -31.52 -2.11
N ILE A 29 7.02 -31.22 -1.92
CA ILE A 29 7.45 -29.99 -1.28
C ILE A 29 6.76 -28.95 -2.15
N ARG A 30 5.60 -28.49 -1.71
CA ARG A 30 4.96 -27.32 -2.28
C ARG A 30 5.96 -26.21 -2.01
N CYS A 31 6.82 -25.96 -2.96
CA CYS A 31 7.52 -24.70 -3.04
C CYS A 31 6.43 -23.66 -3.29
N GLU A 32 5.81 -23.20 -2.22
CA GLU A 32 4.96 -22.04 -2.25
C GLU A 32 5.87 -20.85 -2.51
N TYR A 33 6.09 -20.53 -3.79
CA TYR A 33 6.67 -19.28 -4.23
C TYR A 33 5.62 -18.18 -4.03
N GLY A 34 5.30 -17.88 -2.76
CA GLY A 34 4.43 -16.78 -2.37
C GLY A 34 5.28 -15.63 -1.88
N VAL A 35 4.81 -14.43 -2.12
CA VAL A 35 5.34 -13.22 -1.51
C VAL A 35 4.55 -12.99 -0.23
N PRO A 36 5.19 -12.76 0.94
CA PRO A 36 4.47 -12.39 2.15
C PRO A 36 3.58 -11.19 1.91
N SER A 37 2.33 -11.25 2.34
CA SER A 37 1.37 -10.16 2.19
C SER A 37 0.63 -9.90 3.50
N ALA A 38 0.18 -8.66 3.66
CA ALA A 38 -0.70 -8.24 4.75
C ALA A 38 -1.71 -7.23 4.21
N GLU A 39 -2.90 -7.22 4.80
CA GLU A 39 -3.89 -6.19 4.55
C GLU A 39 -3.71 -5.06 5.55
N PHE A 40 -3.75 -3.83 5.05
CA PHE A 40 -3.62 -2.61 5.83
C PHE A 40 -4.92 -1.83 5.79
N ILE A 41 -5.33 -1.34 6.95
CA ILE A 41 -6.47 -0.45 7.08
C ILE A 41 -5.98 0.82 7.78
N ILE A 42 -6.03 1.94 7.08
CA ILE A 42 -5.67 3.25 7.61
C ILE A 42 -6.93 4.10 7.68
N LYS A 43 -7.21 4.64 8.86
CA LYS A 43 -8.36 5.50 9.11
C LYS A 43 -7.91 6.79 9.75
N GLY A 44 -8.64 7.85 9.47
CA GLY A 44 -8.37 9.13 10.08
C GLY A 44 -9.40 10.17 9.70
N LYS A 45 -9.08 11.40 10.04
CA LYS A 45 -9.92 12.56 9.81
C LYS A 45 -9.11 13.72 9.28
N VAL A 46 -9.72 14.52 8.40
CA VAL A 46 -9.15 15.77 7.91
C VAL A 46 -9.97 16.95 8.43
N THR A 47 -9.28 17.90 9.08
CA THR A 47 -9.88 19.11 9.62
C THR A 47 -9.08 20.33 9.20
N GLU A 48 -9.73 21.47 9.13
CA GLU A 48 -9.11 22.77 8.94
C GLU A 48 -8.43 23.25 10.24
N ARG A 49 -7.27 23.86 10.13
CA ARG A 49 -6.46 24.30 11.29
C ARG A 49 -7.15 25.33 12.17
N GLU A 50 -7.74 26.35 11.55
CA GLU A 50 -8.28 27.50 12.29
C GLU A 50 -9.65 27.20 12.89
N THR A 51 -10.53 26.60 12.12
CA THR A 51 -11.93 26.39 12.52
C THR A 51 -12.20 25.02 13.11
N GLN A 52 -11.26 24.07 12.99
CA GLN A 52 -11.41 22.66 13.35
C GLN A 52 -12.58 21.98 12.64
N LYS A 53 -13.11 22.59 11.58
CA LYS A 53 -14.19 22.00 10.80
C LYS A 53 -13.68 20.85 9.93
N PRO A 54 -14.49 19.80 9.74
CA PRO A 54 -14.13 18.72 8.84
C PRO A 54 -14.09 19.19 7.39
N ILE A 55 -13.12 18.69 6.63
CA ILE A 55 -12.98 19.02 5.22
C ILE A 55 -13.35 17.77 4.40
N LYS A 56 -14.37 17.90 3.56
CA LYS A 56 -14.81 16.84 2.63
C LYS A 56 -13.98 16.86 1.36
N ASN A 57 -13.99 15.74 0.66
CA ASN A 57 -13.44 15.57 -0.70
C ASN A 57 -11.91 15.75 -0.84
N ILE A 58 -11.18 15.81 0.27
CA ILE A 58 -9.71 15.78 0.24
C ILE A 58 -9.25 14.41 -0.24
N ALA A 59 -8.34 14.40 -1.19
CA ALA A 59 -7.71 13.17 -1.68
C ALA A 59 -6.66 12.70 -0.68
N ILE A 60 -6.87 11.49 -0.14
CA ILE A 60 -5.92 10.79 0.70
C ILE A 60 -5.20 9.79 -0.18
N ILE A 61 -3.90 9.99 -0.36
CA ILE A 61 -3.08 9.27 -1.34
C ILE A 61 -1.97 8.53 -0.61
N ARG A 62 -1.90 7.21 -0.82
CA ARG A 62 -0.73 6.44 -0.45
C ARG A 62 0.22 6.35 -1.64
N LYS A 63 1.43 6.85 -1.48
CA LYS A 63 2.48 6.66 -2.48
C LYS A 63 3.26 5.38 -2.15
N SER A 64 3.17 4.39 -3.01
CA SER A 64 3.94 3.16 -2.87
C SER A 64 5.40 3.39 -3.26
N HIS A 65 6.33 2.82 -2.48
CA HIS A 65 7.75 2.82 -2.82
C HIS A 65 8.05 2.02 -4.11
N THR A 66 7.20 1.08 -4.44
CA THR A 66 7.30 0.23 -5.63
C THR A 66 6.29 0.65 -6.69
N ALA A 67 6.31 1.93 -7.07
CA ALA A 67 5.38 2.55 -8.03
C ALA A 67 5.19 1.79 -9.37
N THR A 68 6.00 0.79 -9.65
CA THR A 68 5.95 0.00 -10.88
C THR A 68 4.89 -1.11 -10.85
N TYR A 69 4.46 -1.58 -9.68
CA TYR A 69 3.56 -2.74 -9.56
C TYR A 69 2.22 -2.48 -8.90
N PHE A 70 2.11 -1.53 -7.98
CA PHE A 70 0.93 -1.36 -7.13
C PHE A 70 0.32 0.02 -7.19
N GLY A 71 0.56 0.87 -8.10
CA GLY A 71 -0.09 2.17 -8.26
C GLY A 71 -0.22 3.01 -6.96
N ASN A 72 -0.72 4.22 -7.06
CA ASN A 72 -1.10 5.00 -5.88
C ASN A 72 -2.53 4.68 -5.50
N ASP A 73 -2.75 4.24 -4.24
CA ASP A 73 -4.10 4.12 -3.71
C ASP A 73 -4.61 5.50 -3.32
N THR A 74 -5.84 5.80 -3.71
CA THR A 74 -6.46 7.09 -3.39
C THR A 74 -7.88 6.87 -2.91
N VAL A 75 -8.22 7.48 -1.77
CA VAL A 75 -9.58 7.60 -1.26
C VAL A 75 -9.89 9.06 -0.99
N ARG A 76 -11.15 9.41 -0.81
CA ARG A 76 -11.55 10.79 -0.49
C ARG A 76 -12.26 10.87 0.85
N THR A 77 -12.09 11.99 1.54
CA THR A 77 -12.80 12.24 2.79
C THR A 77 -14.29 12.44 2.53
N ASP A 78 -15.10 11.92 3.44
CA ASP A 78 -16.56 12.10 3.45
C ASP A 78 -16.97 13.50 3.97
N PHE A 79 -18.28 13.73 4.11
CA PHE A 79 -18.83 15.01 4.61
C PHE A 79 -18.44 15.32 6.07
N ARG A 80 -17.96 14.34 6.82
CA ARG A 80 -17.44 14.48 8.18
C ARG A 80 -15.92 14.62 8.23
N GLY A 81 -15.28 14.63 7.07
CA GLY A 81 -13.85 14.63 6.94
C GLY A 81 -13.20 13.27 7.23
N ASP A 82 -14.00 12.22 7.44
CA ASP A 82 -13.48 10.89 7.76
C ASP A 82 -13.05 10.15 6.50
N PHE A 83 -12.01 9.32 6.61
CA PHE A 83 -11.55 8.44 5.53
C PHE A 83 -11.16 7.05 6.03
N GLU A 84 -11.29 6.07 5.16
CA GLU A 84 -10.80 4.70 5.35
C GLU A 84 -10.12 4.24 4.06
N MET A 85 -8.84 3.89 4.15
CA MET A 85 -8.05 3.35 3.05
C MET A 85 -7.71 1.89 3.35
N LYS A 86 -7.89 1.00 2.35
CA LYS A 86 -7.53 -0.42 2.44
C LYS A 86 -6.64 -0.79 1.27
N PHE A 87 -5.58 -1.52 1.56
CA PHE A 87 -4.66 -2.01 0.54
C PHE A 87 -3.92 -3.25 1.04
N THR A 88 -3.28 -3.96 0.11
CA THR A 88 -2.43 -5.12 0.41
C THR A 88 -1.00 -4.79 0.03
N GLU A 89 -0.05 -5.06 0.93
CA GLU A 89 1.36 -4.78 0.73
C GLU A 89 2.20 -5.80 1.53
N PHE A 90 3.52 -5.73 1.41
CA PHE A 90 4.44 -6.53 2.23
C PHE A 90 4.33 -6.15 3.71
N PRO A 91 4.29 -7.14 4.62
CA PRO A 91 4.36 -6.86 6.06
C PRO A 91 5.70 -6.21 6.43
N GLY A 92 5.67 -5.31 7.40
CA GLY A 92 6.86 -4.58 7.84
C GLY A 92 7.19 -3.33 7.03
N THR A 93 6.34 -2.91 6.11
CA THR A 93 6.54 -1.71 5.29
C THR A 93 5.96 -0.47 5.95
N ASP A 94 6.73 0.61 6.00
CA ASP A 94 6.23 1.93 6.39
C ASP A 94 5.54 2.61 5.20
N HIS A 95 4.52 3.42 5.48
CA HIS A 95 3.72 4.06 4.45
C HIS A 95 3.70 5.58 4.59
N TRP A 96 3.83 6.29 3.48
CA TRP A 96 3.59 7.72 3.40
C TRP A 96 2.17 7.99 2.90
N ILE A 97 1.40 8.71 3.70
CA ILE A 97 0.03 9.09 3.39
C ILE A 97 0.00 10.60 3.21
N PHE A 98 -0.53 11.05 2.09
CA PHE A 98 -0.64 12.45 1.70
C PHE A 98 -2.12 12.86 1.73
N ALA A 99 -2.40 14.05 2.21
CA ALA A 99 -3.70 14.69 2.07
C ALA A 99 -3.55 15.83 1.06
N GLU A 100 -4.16 15.69 -0.11
CA GLU A 100 -4.03 16.64 -1.22
C GLU A 100 -5.40 17.19 -1.60
N ASP A 101 -5.51 18.50 -1.75
CA ASP A 101 -6.70 19.16 -2.27
C ASP A 101 -6.62 19.21 -3.80
N LEU A 102 -7.34 18.31 -4.46
CA LEU A 102 -7.34 18.17 -5.92
C LEU A 102 -8.51 18.89 -6.60
N ASP A 103 -9.49 19.36 -5.85
CA ASP A 103 -10.67 20.05 -6.39
C ASP A 103 -10.65 21.57 -6.09
N GLY A 104 -9.61 22.04 -5.45
CA GLY A 104 -9.40 23.45 -5.17
C GLY A 104 -10.51 24.01 -4.29
N THR A 105 -11.21 25.05 -4.77
CA THR A 105 -12.27 25.69 -4.00
C THR A 105 -13.59 24.89 -3.90
N GLY A 106 -13.68 23.73 -4.54
CA GLY A 106 -14.90 22.92 -4.60
C GLY A 106 -15.36 22.36 -3.26
N ASN A 107 -14.46 22.20 -2.29
CA ASN A 107 -14.73 21.71 -0.92
C ASN A 107 -14.86 22.82 0.13
N GLY A 108 -14.88 24.07 -0.28
CA GLY A 108 -15.08 25.24 0.59
C GLY A 108 -13.82 26.06 0.87
N GLY A 109 -12.69 25.72 0.28
CA GLY A 109 -11.43 26.44 0.38
C GLY A 109 -10.34 25.76 -0.42
N LEU A 110 -9.20 26.38 -0.58
CA LEU A 110 -7.98 25.79 -1.11
C LEU A 110 -7.08 25.43 0.08
N TYR A 111 -6.56 24.21 0.14
CA TYR A 111 -5.78 23.72 1.27
C TYR A 111 -4.39 23.24 0.83
N ALA A 112 -3.40 23.59 1.66
CA ALA A 112 -2.03 23.13 1.46
C ALA A 112 -1.93 21.61 1.69
N THR A 113 -1.15 20.94 0.85
CA THR A 113 -0.85 19.51 0.99
C THR A 113 -0.10 19.22 2.27
N ASP A 114 -0.47 18.16 2.97
CA ASP A 114 0.24 17.64 4.15
C ASP A 114 0.51 16.15 4.01
N SER A 115 1.47 15.62 4.80
CA SER A 115 1.84 14.22 4.75
C SER A 115 2.19 13.65 6.13
N ILE A 116 1.82 12.39 6.34
CA ILE A 116 2.10 11.66 7.57
C ILE A 116 2.78 10.34 7.21
N LYS A 117 3.89 10.03 7.89
CA LYS A 117 4.51 8.71 7.85
C LYS A 117 3.82 7.81 8.86
N VAL A 118 3.30 6.68 8.38
CA VAL A 118 2.71 5.62 9.20
C VAL A 118 3.74 4.52 9.34
N ASP A 119 4.38 4.43 10.50
CA ASP A 119 5.35 3.40 10.79
C ASP A 119 4.66 2.05 11.07
N TRP A 120 5.18 0.98 10.50
CA TRP A 120 4.70 -0.37 10.74
C TRP A 120 4.55 -0.72 12.22
N SER A 121 5.54 -0.35 13.03
CA SER A 121 5.57 -0.65 14.47
C SER A 121 4.40 -0.05 15.26
N GLN A 122 3.74 0.97 14.71
CA GLN A 122 2.59 1.65 15.33
C GLN A 122 1.25 1.05 14.91
N MET A 123 1.24 0.07 14.01
CA MET A 123 0.02 -0.54 13.54
C MET A 123 -0.42 -1.68 14.45
N LYS A 124 -1.73 -1.77 14.71
CA LYS A 124 -2.31 -2.83 15.52
C LYS A 124 -2.76 -3.98 14.63
N LYS A 125 -2.26 -5.18 14.87
CA LYS A 125 -2.76 -6.40 14.23
C LYS A 125 -4.16 -6.71 14.76
N VAL A 126 -5.19 -6.63 13.90
CA VAL A 126 -6.60 -6.81 14.26
C VAL A 126 -7.14 -8.17 13.82
N LYS A 127 -6.50 -8.80 12.85
CA LYS A 127 -6.80 -10.17 12.42
C LYS A 127 -5.50 -10.91 12.16
N LYS A 128 -5.40 -12.13 12.68
CA LYS A 128 -4.28 -13.03 12.41
C LYS A 128 -4.37 -13.55 10.98
N GLY A 129 -3.24 -13.70 10.34
CA GLY A 129 -3.14 -14.32 9.02
C GLY A 129 -3.40 -15.82 9.05
N GLU A 130 -3.64 -16.37 7.88
CA GLU A 130 -3.85 -17.79 7.65
C GLU A 130 -2.79 -18.31 6.67
N GLY A 131 -2.20 -19.47 6.98
CA GLY A 131 -1.11 -20.04 6.20
C GLY A 131 0.23 -19.33 6.43
N ASN A 132 1.18 -19.57 5.51
CA ASN A 132 2.57 -19.13 5.68
C ASN A 132 2.88 -17.76 5.03
N TRP A 133 1.99 -17.26 4.18
CA TRP A 133 2.26 -16.10 3.32
C TRP A 133 1.31 -14.92 3.54
N TYR A 134 0.27 -15.08 4.35
CA TYR A 134 -0.63 -14.00 4.73
C TYR A 134 -0.49 -13.68 6.20
N ASP A 135 0.09 -12.53 6.53
CA ASP A 135 0.38 -12.14 7.93
C ASP A 135 -0.87 -11.62 8.67
N GLY A 136 -1.91 -11.25 7.95
CA GLY A 136 -3.18 -10.82 8.53
C GLY A 136 -3.54 -9.38 8.23
N VAL A 137 -4.36 -8.77 9.11
CA VAL A 137 -4.88 -7.40 8.93
C VAL A 137 -4.30 -6.48 9.99
N PHE A 138 -3.78 -5.35 9.56
CA PHE A 138 -3.18 -4.31 10.41
C PHE A 138 -3.97 -3.01 10.29
N LEU A 139 -4.25 -2.39 11.45
CA LEU A 139 -5.06 -1.19 11.56
C LEU A 139 -4.26 -0.04 12.20
N LYS A 140 -4.34 1.15 11.59
CA LYS A 140 -3.99 2.44 12.18
C LYS A 140 -5.20 3.37 12.07
N SER A 141 -5.74 3.86 13.18
CA SER A 141 -7.04 4.55 13.22
C SER A 141 -6.96 6.02 13.63
N ASP A 142 -5.76 6.57 13.73
CA ASP A 142 -5.49 7.93 14.24
C ASP A 142 -4.60 8.76 13.29
N VAL A 143 -4.72 8.52 11.99
CA VAL A 143 -3.99 9.28 10.96
C VAL A 143 -4.78 10.54 10.62
N ASN A 144 -4.66 11.57 11.47
CA ASN A 144 -5.44 12.80 11.36
C ASN A 144 -4.61 13.91 10.72
N PHE A 145 -5.17 14.57 9.72
CA PHE A 145 -4.60 15.72 9.05
C PHE A 145 -5.27 17.01 9.53
N ILE A 146 -4.45 18.05 9.75
CA ILE A 146 -4.90 19.38 10.09
C ILE A 146 -4.40 20.34 9.03
N LEU A 147 -5.22 20.54 7.98
CA LEU A 147 -4.82 21.33 6.83
C LEU A 147 -4.95 22.82 7.08
N THR A 148 -3.99 23.57 6.53
CA THR A 148 -4.00 25.03 6.56
C THR A 148 -4.63 25.53 5.26
N PRO A 149 -5.57 26.51 5.32
CA PRO A 149 -6.04 27.17 4.12
C PRO A 149 -4.86 27.78 3.36
N ASP A 150 -4.79 27.51 2.07
CA ASP A 150 -3.76 28.05 1.21
C ASP A 150 -4.23 29.36 0.59
N ASN A 151 -4.08 30.43 1.33
CA ASN A 151 -4.45 31.78 0.89
C ASN A 151 -3.41 32.40 -0.04
N GLN A 152 -2.32 31.69 -0.37
CA GLN A 152 -1.18 32.27 -1.10
C GLN A 152 -1.23 32.05 -2.61
N PHE A 153 -2.12 31.19 -3.09
CA PHE A 153 -2.28 31.01 -4.54
C PHE A 153 -3.55 31.71 -5.04
N GLY A 154 -3.46 33.02 -5.21
CA GLY A 154 -4.13 33.62 -6.37
C GLY A 154 -3.67 32.85 -7.63
N PRO A 155 -4.49 32.79 -8.71
CA PRO A 155 -4.22 31.85 -9.81
C PRO A 155 -2.79 32.03 -10.32
N MET A 156 -1.97 31.00 -10.14
CA MET A 156 -0.57 30.92 -10.59
C MET A 156 -0.41 31.25 -12.09
N TYR A 157 -1.49 31.18 -12.84
CA TYR A 157 -1.56 31.53 -14.26
C TYR A 157 -1.48 33.05 -14.55
N GLY A 158 -1.73 33.91 -13.56
CA GLY A 158 -1.68 35.36 -13.75
C GLY A 158 -0.30 35.99 -13.52
N VAL A 159 0.53 35.40 -12.65
CA VAL A 159 1.81 35.98 -12.24
C VAL A 159 2.93 35.62 -13.24
N MET A 160 2.95 34.42 -13.81
CA MET A 160 3.97 34.03 -14.78
C MET A 160 3.89 34.80 -16.11
N SER A 161 2.71 35.29 -16.49
CA SER A 161 2.57 36.04 -17.76
C SER A 161 3.04 37.50 -17.67
N ALA A 162 3.06 38.09 -16.46
CA ALA A 162 3.53 39.45 -16.26
C ALA A 162 5.07 39.53 -16.20
N GLU A 163 5.70 38.61 -15.50
CA GLU A 163 7.15 38.56 -15.33
C GLU A 163 7.87 38.18 -16.64
N TYR A 164 7.30 37.31 -17.46
CA TYR A 164 7.85 36.96 -18.78
C TYR A 164 7.79 38.12 -19.79
N LYS A 165 6.79 39.01 -19.70
CA LYS A 165 6.72 40.19 -20.57
C LYS A 165 7.76 41.25 -20.25
N GLU A 166 8.16 41.37 -18.97
CA GLU A 166 9.17 42.34 -18.55
C GLU A 166 10.60 41.91 -18.96
N ILE A 167 10.87 40.61 -18.96
CA ILE A 167 12.17 40.07 -19.38
C ILE A 167 12.36 40.18 -20.91
N ASP A 168 11.29 40.00 -21.69
CA ASP A 168 11.34 40.02 -23.15
C ASP A 168 11.48 41.48 -23.69
N GLN A 169 11.10 42.51 -22.92
CA GLN A 169 11.30 43.89 -23.23
C GLN A 169 12.72 44.40 -22.91
N LYS A 170 13.35 43.85 -21.87
CA LYS A 170 14.74 44.23 -21.51
C LYS A 170 15.82 43.65 -22.45
N ASN A 171 15.51 42.63 -23.20
CA ASN A 171 16.45 41.99 -24.16
C ASN A 171 16.31 42.55 -25.60
N LYS A 172 15.51 43.62 -25.82
CA LYS A 172 15.30 44.25 -27.11
C LYS A 172 15.84 45.68 -27.21
N GLU A 173 16.52 46.17 -26.18
CA GLU A 173 17.33 47.38 -26.19
C GLU A 173 18.83 46.99 -26.17
#